data_e2bf4da5a26bdc457194999cd10938b8
#
_entry.id   e2bf4da5a26bdc457194999cd10938b8
#
_cell.length_a   1.000
_cell.length_b   1.000
_cell.length_c   1.000
_cell.angle_alpha   90.00
_cell.angle_beta   90.00
_cell.angle_gamma   90.00
#
_symmetry.space_group_name_H-M   'P 1'
#
loop_
_entity.id
_entity.type
_entity.pdbx_description
1 polymer ?
#
loop_
_entity_poly.entity_id
_entity_poly.type
_entity_poly.pdbx_seq_one_letter_code
_entity_poly.pdbx_strand_id
1 'polypeptide(L)'
;MKGFFFKAIFTLALLPLANSAFSFSWPLSDWNKTRSIFTFSQNRKGAYCQSLLFEDAQNAVSADKGKVIAVITEKQGDGDWFESTLGNALIISHDDSLISVYGNLSEETAMDLTKKRVVDDEEELGKTGSSSWNESQEGGQLEFQIADRASKTFINPIILMPRNNKPPRLTLENLTIENQFGRTYNLSSLRSIPAGVYKIYKKRQMDVNAYKSEVFVNGAELEKITKEAVKCQNGTFLLLGSEAYASSDFYPDDNLELLGHILLPHGSDTITIVVSDIFENKATANFTLSAF
;
A
#
# COMPACT_ATOMS: atom_id res chain seq x y z
N MET A 1 3.93 51.52 50.83
CA MET A 1 3.34 50.97 49.62
C MET A 1 4.02 49.59 49.31
N LYS A 2 3.30 48.49 49.60
CA LYS A 2 3.81 47.11 49.41
C LYS A 2 3.24 46.62 48.13
N GLY A 3 4.11 46.35 47.10
CA GLY A 3 3.74 45.82 45.86
C GLY A 3 3.56 44.25 45.95
N PHE A 4 2.37 43.77 45.62
CA PHE A 4 2.06 42.35 45.52
C PHE A 4 2.50 41.87 44.13
N PHE A 5 3.49 40.95 44.06
CA PHE A 5 3.83 40.22 42.87
C PHE A 5 2.92 38.98 42.76
N PHE A 6 2.02 38.99 41.80
CA PHE A 6 1.25 37.79 41.40
C PHE A 6 2.14 36.89 40.56
N LYS A 7 2.55 35.73 41.08
CA LYS A 7 3.15 34.64 40.31
C LYS A 7 2.02 33.86 39.62
N ALA A 8 1.88 34.05 38.32
CA ALA A 8 1.05 33.19 37.50
C ALA A 8 1.72 31.83 37.37
N ILE A 9 1.12 30.78 37.95
CA ILE A 9 1.52 29.38 37.74
C ILE A 9 0.87 28.95 36.45
N PHE A 10 1.69 28.79 35.40
CA PHE A 10 1.28 28.19 34.14
C PHE A 10 1.23 26.67 34.35
N THR A 11 0.04 26.15 34.56
CA THR A 11 -0.19 24.69 34.57
C THR A 11 -0.20 24.22 33.12
N LEU A 12 0.93 23.63 32.68
CA LEU A 12 1.03 22.95 31.39
C LEU A 12 0.17 21.69 31.49
N ALA A 13 -1.03 21.75 30.94
CA ALA A 13 -1.87 20.57 30.75
C ALA A 13 -1.18 19.64 29.75
N LEU A 14 -0.58 18.56 30.26
CA LEU A 14 -0.19 17.41 29.43
C LEU A 14 -1.48 16.82 28.85
N LEU A 15 -1.77 17.17 27.60
CA LEU A 15 -2.72 16.41 26.78
C LEU A 15 -2.18 14.99 26.68
N PRO A 16 -2.97 13.94 27.02
CA PRO A 16 -2.56 12.58 26.76
C PRO A 16 -2.34 12.47 25.25
N LEU A 17 -1.15 12.05 24.84
CA LEU A 17 -0.90 11.54 23.50
C LEU A 17 -1.96 10.45 23.28
N ALA A 18 -2.95 10.75 22.45
CA ALA A 18 -3.89 9.74 21.98
C ALA A 18 -3.02 8.65 21.34
N ASN A 19 -2.95 7.48 21.97
CA ASN A 19 -2.51 6.29 21.29
C ASN A 19 -3.35 6.25 20.02
N SER A 20 -2.70 6.25 18.86
CA SER A 20 -3.37 6.00 17.59
C SER A 20 -3.97 4.60 17.70
N ALA A 21 -5.22 4.52 18.13
CA ALA A 21 -5.97 3.29 18.07
C ALA A 21 -6.07 2.94 16.59
N PHE A 22 -5.54 1.78 16.20
CA PHE A 22 -5.79 1.25 14.86
C PHE A 22 -7.29 1.12 14.69
N SER A 23 -7.80 1.51 13.51
CA SER A 23 -9.24 1.53 13.26
C SER A 23 -9.76 0.19 12.75
N PHE A 24 -8.87 -0.73 12.36
CA PHE A 24 -9.21 -2.06 11.84
C PHE A 24 -8.37 -3.14 12.51
N SER A 25 -9.01 -4.27 12.79
CA SER A 25 -8.35 -5.52 13.17
C SER A 25 -7.85 -6.28 11.94
N TRP A 26 -7.02 -7.30 12.11
CA TRP A 26 -6.63 -8.16 11.00
C TRP A 26 -7.83 -8.99 10.50
N PRO A 27 -8.00 -9.19 9.18
CA PRO A 27 -9.15 -9.89 8.62
C PRO A 27 -9.07 -11.42 8.75
N LEU A 28 -8.17 -11.94 9.55
CA LEU A 28 -7.92 -13.36 9.80
C LEU A 28 -7.66 -13.59 11.29
N SER A 29 -8.25 -14.65 11.86
CA SER A 29 -8.02 -15.01 13.26
C SER A 29 -6.56 -15.39 13.56
N ASP A 30 -5.89 -16.03 12.60
CA ASP A 30 -4.50 -16.52 12.69
C ASP A 30 -3.52 -15.73 11.79
N TRP A 31 -3.76 -14.42 11.60
CA TRP A 31 -2.99 -13.58 10.69
C TRP A 31 -1.47 -13.64 10.90
N ASN A 32 -0.99 -13.87 12.12
CA ASN A 32 0.43 -13.95 12.46
C ASN A 32 1.12 -15.23 11.95
N LYS A 33 0.35 -16.23 11.52
CA LYS A 33 0.83 -17.48 10.92
C LYS A 33 0.65 -17.51 9.40
N THR A 34 -0.09 -16.55 8.87
CA THR A 34 -0.47 -16.50 7.45
C THR A 34 0.55 -15.69 6.68
N ARG A 35 0.92 -16.16 5.49
CA ARG A 35 1.85 -15.49 4.61
C ARG A 35 1.08 -14.56 3.66
N SER A 36 1.54 -13.30 3.55
CA SER A 36 1.07 -12.41 2.50
C SER A 36 1.87 -12.64 1.22
N ILE A 37 1.19 -12.97 0.11
CA ILE A 37 1.81 -13.17 -1.20
C ILE A 37 2.03 -11.84 -1.91
N PHE A 38 0.98 -11.01 -1.91
CA PHE A 38 1.00 -9.69 -2.53
C PHE A 38 0.71 -8.63 -1.50
N THR A 39 1.59 -7.67 -1.46
CA THR A 39 1.37 -6.47 -0.69
C THR A 39 0.70 -5.41 -1.57
N PHE A 40 0.02 -4.49 -0.92
CA PHE A 40 -0.63 -3.35 -1.53
C PHE A 40 0.32 -2.57 -2.45
N SER A 41 -0.17 -2.10 -3.58
CA SER A 41 0.52 -1.33 -4.63
C SER A 41 1.64 -2.05 -5.38
N GLN A 42 1.88 -3.34 -5.16
CA GLN A 42 2.79 -4.09 -6.02
C GLN A 42 2.18 -4.31 -7.41
N ASN A 43 3.05 -4.53 -8.40
CA ASN A 43 2.61 -4.88 -9.76
C ASN A 43 2.02 -6.30 -9.76
N ARG A 44 0.76 -6.39 -10.18
CA ARG A 44 0.05 -7.65 -10.39
C ARG A 44 -0.53 -7.66 -11.80
N LYS A 45 0.12 -8.40 -12.71
CA LYS A 45 -0.31 -8.52 -14.13
C LYS A 45 -0.49 -7.16 -14.82
N GLY A 46 0.42 -6.22 -14.59
CA GLY A 46 0.40 -4.87 -15.22
C GLY A 46 -0.42 -3.81 -14.50
N ALA A 47 -1.09 -4.14 -13.39
CA ALA A 47 -1.83 -3.19 -12.57
C ALA A 47 -1.32 -3.16 -11.13
N TYR A 48 -1.62 -2.10 -10.39
CA TYR A 48 -1.38 -2.09 -8.94
C TYR A 48 -2.30 -3.05 -8.22
N CYS A 49 -1.74 -3.83 -7.30
CA CYS A 49 -2.52 -4.60 -6.34
C CYS A 49 -3.19 -3.64 -5.34
N GLN A 50 -4.52 -3.69 -5.22
CA GLN A 50 -5.31 -2.88 -4.29
C GLN A 50 -5.56 -3.60 -2.97
N SER A 51 -5.07 -4.82 -2.81
CA SER A 51 -5.40 -5.74 -1.73
C SER A 51 -4.16 -6.23 -0.98
N LEU A 52 -4.42 -6.79 0.20
CA LEU A 52 -3.55 -7.80 0.80
C LEU A 52 -4.07 -9.17 0.38
N LEU A 53 -3.18 -10.03 -0.06
CA LEU A 53 -3.48 -11.41 -0.41
C LEU A 53 -2.80 -12.34 0.60
N PHE A 54 -3.58 -13.17 1.27
CA PHE A 54 -3.12 -14.10 2.30
C PHE A 54 -3.20 -15.53 1.78
N GLU A 55 -2.07 -16.25 1.80
CA GLU A 55 -2.00 -17.70 1.55
C GLU A 55 -2.34 -18.48 2.82
N ASP A 56 -2.81 -19.71 2.62
CA ASP A 56 -3.13 -20.64 3.71
C ASP A 56 -4.11 -20.05 4.74
N ALA A 57 -4.91 -19.07 4.31
CA ALA A 57 -5.95 -18.48 5.13
C ALA A 57 -7.06 -19.51 5.35
N GLN A 58 -7.52 -19.65 6.59
CA GLN A 58 -8.58 -20.61 6.92
C GLN A 58 -9.91 -19.91 7.22
N ASN A 59 -9.93 -18.99 8.18
CA ASN A 59 -11.14 -18.31 8.63
C ASN A 59 -10.98 -16.79 8.51
N ALA A 60 -11.86 -16.19 7.73
CA ALA A 60 -12.00 -14.74 7.67
C ALA A 60 -12.78 -14.23 8.89
N VAL A 61 -12.34 -13.09 9.42
CA VAL A 61 -13.04 -12.36 10.48
C VAL A 61 -13.28 -10.92 10.06
N SER A 62 -14.31 -10.29 10.60
CA SER A 62 -14.56 -8.86 10.32
C SER A 62 -13.46 -8.00 10.92
N ALA A 63 -12.88 -7.13 10.12
CA ALA A 63 -11.81 -6.23 10.56
C ALA A 63 -12.34 -5.01 11.34
N ASP A 64 -13.62 -4.72 11.25
CA ASP A 64 -14.34 -3.72 12.03
C ASP A 64 -15.86 -3.99 11.89
N LYS A 65 -16.65 -3.49 12.83
CA LYS A 65 -18.11 -3.54 12.75
C LYS A 65 -18.62 -2.79 11.52
N GLY A 66 -19.73 -3.24 10.96
CA GLY A 66 -20.30 -2.56 9.80
C GLY A 66 -21.59 -3.15 9.26
N LYS A 67 -22.06 -2.56 8.17
CA LYS A 67 -23.25 -3.00 7.46
C LYS A 67 -22.85 -3.78 6.22
N VAL A 68 -23.39 -4.98 6.04
CA VAL A 68 -23.25 -5.74 4.80
C VAL A 68 -24.00 -5.03 3.69
N ILE A 69 -23.28 -4.60 2.66
CA ILE A 69 -23.88 -3.92 1.50
C ILE A 69 -24.00 -4.82 0.28
N ALA A 70 -23.14 -5.83 0.15
CA ALA A 70 -23.25 -6.83 -0.90
C ALA A 70 -22.58 -8.14 -0.48
N VAL A 71 -23.13 -9.24 -0.97
CA VAL A 71 -22.49 -10.56 -1.00
C VAL A 71 -22.46 -11.01 -2.45
N ILE A 72 -21.28 -11.34 -2.96
CA ILE A 72 -21.08 -11.91 -4.28
C ILE A 72 -20.97 -13.42 -4.09
N THR A 73 -21.81 -14.18 -4.78
CA THR A 73 -21.76 -15.65 -4.78
C THR A 73 -21.45 -16.13 -6.18
N GLU A 74 -20.58 -17.13 -6.30
CA GLU A 74 -20.49 -17.89 -7.53
C GLU A 74 -21.82 -18.55 -7.81
N LYS A 75 -22.12 -18.62 -9.09
CA LYS A 75 -23.39 -19.11 -9.50
C LYS A 75 -23.55 -20.62 -9.32
N GLN A 76 -24.71 -20.98 -8.79
CA GLN A 76 -25.26 -22.33 -8.85
C GLN A 76 -26.38 -22.38 -9.89
N GLY A 77 -26.23 -23.22 -10.92
CA GLY A 77 -27.30 -23.54 -11.89
C GLY A 77 -27.10 -23.01 -13.32
N ASP A 78 -28.06 -23.34 -14.19
CA ASP A 78 -28.03 -23.16 -15.66
C ASP A 78 -28.51 -21.77 -16.10
N GLY A 79 -28.12 -20.68 -15.57
CA GLY A 79 -28.54 -19.37 -16.05
C GLY A 79 -27.36 -18.49 -16.44
N ASP A 80 -27.59 -17.26 -16.80
CA ASP A 80 -26.59 -16.25 -17.05
C ASP A 80 -25.87 -15.87 -15.75
N TRP A 81 -24.56 -15.87 -15.75
CA TRP A 81 -23.75 -15.52 -14.59
C TRP A 81 -22.64 -14.54 -14.96
N PHE A 82 -22.18 -13.83 -13.97
CA PHE A 82 -21.11 -12.87 -14.10
C PHE A 82 -19.95 -13.28 -13.21
N GLU A 83 -18.82 -13.61 -13.82
CA GLU A 83 -17.60 -13.92 -13.06
C GLU A 83 -17.08 -12.70 -12.33
N SER A 84 -16.81 -12.86 -11.03
CA SER A 84 -16.13 -11.86 -10.24
C SER A 84 -14.65 -12.22 -10.11
N THR A 85 -13.77 -11.25 -10.34
CA THR A 85 -12.33 -11.40 -10.08
C THR A 85 -12.02 -11.65 -8.61
N LEU A 86 -12.95 -11.29 -7.71
CA LEU A 86 -12.88 -11.52 -6.27
C LEU A 86 -13.38 -12.91 -5.88
N GLY A 87 -14.02 -13.64 -6.82
CA GLY A 87 -14.76 -14.87 -6.49
C GLY A 87 -15.95 -14.57 -5.56
N ASN A 88 -16.23 -15.50 -4.67
CA ASN A 88 -17.19 -15.28 -3.58
C ASN A 88 -16.68 -14.18 -2.65
N ALA A 89 -17.47 -13.16 -2.42
CA ALA A 89 -17.01 -12.00 -1.67
C ALA A 89 -18.08 -11.37 -0.77
N LEU A 90 -17.62 -10.80 0.33
CA LEU A 90 -18.41 -9.99 1.24
C LEU A 90 -17.92 -8.54 1.17
N ILE A 91 -18.84 -7.59 1.08
CA ILE A 91 -18.57 -6.15 1.08
C ILE A 91 -19.29 -5.51 2.26
N ILE A 92 -18.51 -4.88 3.13
CA ILE A 92 -18.99 -4.23 4.37
C ILE A 92 -18.74 -2.73 4.28
N SER A 93 -19.75 -1.94 4.61
CA SER A 93 -19.62 -0.49 4.77
C SER A 93 -19.43 -0.16 6.24
N HIS A 94 -18.39 0.60 6.54
CA HIS A 94 -18.08 1.12 7.85
C HIS A 94 -18.43 2.60 7.98
N ASP A 95 -18.19 3.16 9.15
CA ASP A 95 -18.25 4.60 9.34
C ASP A 95 -17.16 5.31 8.50
N ASP A 96 -17.17 6.63 8.43
CA ASP A 96 -16.19 7.46 7.70
C ASP A 96 -16.02 7.14 6.20
N SER A 97 -17.10 6.62 5.57
CA SER A 97 -17.10 6.27 4.14
C SER A 97 -16.19 5.11 3.73
N LEU A 98 -15.65 4.38 4.66
CA LEU A 98 -14.80 3.22 4.39
C LEU A 98 -15.62 1.99 4.00
N ILE A 99 -15.03 1.16 3.16
CA ILE A 99 -15.56 -0.15 2.76
C ILE A 99 -14.43 -1.17 2.92
N SER A 100 -14.72 -2.31 3.54
CA SER A 100 -13.87 -3.49 3.45
C SER A 100 -14.46 -4.53 2.50
N VAL A 101 -13.59 -5.25 1.81
CA VAL A 101 -13.92 -6.31 0.87
C VAL A 101 -13.15 -7.56 1.24
N TYR A 102 -13.87 -8.67 1.39
CA TYR A 102 -13.32 -9.99 1.68
C TYR A 102 -13.61 -10.87 0.47
N GLY A 103 -12.62 -11.06 -0.39
CA GLY A 103 -12.73 -11.89 -1.58
C GLY A 103 -12.23 -13.30 -1.35
N ASN A 104 -12.59 -14.19 -2.26
CA ASN A 104 -12.16 -15.59 -2.29
C ASN A 104 -12.69 -16.42 -1.11
N LEU A 105 -13.91 -16.14 -0.66
CA LEU A 105 -14.59 -16.92 0.37
C LEU A 105 -15.06 -18.26 -0.19
N SER A 106 -15.25 -19.26 0.70
CA SER A 106 -15.86 -20.52 0.31
C SER A 106 -17.32 -20.32 -0.10
N GLU A 107 -17.85 -21.22 -0.91
CA GLU A 107 -19.26 -21.17 -1.37
C GLU A 107 -20.22 -21.22 -0.16
N GLU A 108 -19.98 -22.15 0.78
CA GLU A 108 -20.77 -22.28 1.99
C GLU A 108 -20.82 -20.97 2.78
N THR A 109 -19.65 -20.36 3.00
CA THR A 109 -19.55 -19.05 3.69
C THR A 109 -20.33 -17.97 2.97
N ALA A 110 -20.17 -17.84 1.65
CA ALA A 110 -20.86 -16.81 0.88
C ALA A 110 -22.40 -17.00 0.94
N MET A 111 -22.89 -18.22 0.85
CA MET A 111 -24.31 -18.54 0.95
C MET A 111 -24.88 -18.17 2.32
N ASP A 112 -24.18 -18.46 3.41
CA ASP A 112 -24.62 -18.10 4.77
C ASP A 112 -24.65 -16.59 4.98
N LEU A 113 -23.65 -15.87 4.44
CA LEU A 113 -23.55 -14.41 4.52
C LEU A 113 -24.66 -13.67 3.76
N THR A 114 -25.36 -14.30 2.80
CA THR A 114 -26.48 -13.65 2.07
C THR A 114 -27.59 -13.16 2.99
N LYS A 115 -27.76 -13.78 4.15
CA LYS A 115 -28.79 -13.44 5.15
C LYS A 115 -28.31 -12.40 6.16
N LYS A 116 -27.01 -12.11 6.20
CA LYS A 116 -26.40 -11.20 7.15
C LYS A 116 -26.63 -9.75 6.73
N ARG A 117 -26.88 -8.87 7.70
CA ARG A 117 -27.13 -7.43 7.46
C ARG A 117 -26.10 -6.54 8.15
N VAL A 118 -25.57 -7.02 9.26
CA VAL A 118 -24.56 -6.31 10.06
C VAL A 118 -23.55 -7.32 10.53
N VAL A 119 -22.35 -6.85 10.82
CA VAL A 119 -21.27 -7.61 11.46
C VAL A 119 -20.71 -6.79 12.62
N ASP A 120 -20.29 -7.48 13.65
CA ASP A 120 -19.56 -6.88 14.76
C ASP A 120 -18.03 -6.93 14.49
N ASP A 121 -17.27 -6.18 15.29
CA ASP A 121 -15.81 -6.24 15.23
C ASP A 121 -15.30 -7.64 15.59
N GLU A 122 -14.30 -8.12 14.85
CA GLU A 122 -13.69 -9.46 15.00
C GLU A 122 -14.69 -10.63 14.89
N GLU A 123 -15.89 -10.39 14.36
CA GLU A 123 -16.87 -11.44 14.14
C GLU A 123 -16.38 -12.44 13.08
N GLU A 124 -16.50 -13.75 13.36
CA GLU A 124 -16.19 -14.79 12.38
C GLU A 124 -17.14 -14.72 11.19
N LEU A 125 -16.57 -14.54 9.98
CA LEU A 125 -17.31 -14.47 8.73
C LEU A 125 -17.44 -15.86 8.08
N GLY A 126 -16.47 -16.73 8.31
CA GLY A 126 -16.44 -18.11 7.82
C GLY A 126 -15.15 -18.44 7.07
N LYS A 127 -15.16 -19.56 6.34
CA LYS A 127 -13.99 -20.11 5.68
C LYS A 127 -13.65 -19.34 4.40
N THR A 128 -12.36 -19.25 4.13
CA THR A 128 -11.83 -18.83 2.83
C THR A 128 -11.92 -19.96 1.81
N GLY A 129 -11.72 -19.64 0.55
CA GLY A 129 -11.86 -20.61 -0.56
C GLY A 129 -10.83 -20.40 -1.66
N SER A 130 -11.19 -20.85 -2.85
CA SER A 130 -10.41 -20.73 -4.09
C SER A 130 -11.30 -20.34 -5.27
N SER A 131 -12.28 -19.48 -5.02
CA SER A 131 -13.31 -19.09 -5.98
C SER A 131 -12.90 -17.94 -6.90
N SER A 132 -11.80 -17.23 -6.61
CA SER A 132 -11.34 -16.12 -7.45
C SER A 132 -10.57 -16.60 -8.67
N TRP A 133 -10.40 -15.70 -9.67
CA TRP A 133 -9.59 -15.96 -10.87
C TRP A 133 -8.08 -16.09 -10.61
N ASN A 134 -7.66 -15.95 -9.39
CA ASN A 134 -6.28 -16.20 -9.03
C ASN A 134 -6.05 -17.70 -9.04
N GLU A 135 -5.03 -18.15 -9.77
CA GLU A 135 -4.56 -19.52 -9.70
C GLU A 135 -4.25 -19.84 -8.24
N SER A 136 -5.22 -20.45 -7.56
CA SER A 136 -5.07 -20.84 -6.18
C SER A 136 -4.13 -22.02 -6.12
N GLN A 137 -3.07 -21.88 -5.35
CA GLN A 137 -2.36 -23.05 -4.85
C GLN A 137 -3.29 -23.83 -3.92
N GLU A 138 -3.02 -25.08 -3.67
CA GLU A 138 -3.76 -25.88 -2.68
C GLU A 138 -3.79 -25.14 -1.36
N GLY A 139 -4.97 -24.80 -0.85
CA GLY A 139 -5.19 -24.04 0.37
C GLY A 139 -6.15 -22.87 0.15
N GLY A 140 -6.82 -22.44 1.21
CA GLY A 140 -7.67 -21.25 1.17
C GLY A 140 -6.84 -19.98 1.03
N GLN A 141 -7.36 -19.01 0.31
CA GLN A 141 -6.77 -17.68 0.19
C GLN A 141 -7.79 -16.61 0.58
N LEU A 142 -7.33 -15.51 1.17
CA LEU A 142 -8.17 -14.34 1.40
C LEU A 142 -7.59 -13.15 0.62
N GLU A 143 -8.42 -12.49 -0.16
CA GLU A 143 -8.13 -11.18 -0.73
C GLU A 143 -8.85 -10.09 0.06
N PHE A 144 -8.09 -9.23 0.74
CA PHE A 144 -8.64 -8.19 1.61
C PHE A 144 -8.32 -6.80 1.07
N GLN A 145 -9.36 -5.96 0.94
CA GLN A 145 -9.23 -4.59 0.44
C GLN A 145 -9.93 -3.60 1.39
N ILE A 146 -9.40 -2.39 1.47
CA ILE A 146 -10.07 -1.26 2.09
C ILE A 146 -10.16 -0.13 1.06
N ALA A 147 -11.36 0.39 0.85
CA ALA A 147 -11.62 1.50 -0.05
C ALA A 147 -12.30 2.67 0.67
N ASP A 148 -11.87 3.88 0.33
CA ASP A 148 -12.59 5.11 0.70
C ASP A 148 -13.45 5.57 -0.47
N ARG A 149 -14.76 5.55 -0.28
CA ARG A 149 -15.75 5.96 -1.29
C ARG A 149 -15.71 7.46 -1.57
N ALA A 150 -15.37 8.27 -0.56
CA ALA A 150 -15.38 9.72 -0.69
C ALA A 150 -14.23 10.20 -1.60
N SER A 151 -13.03 9.68 -1.39
CA SER A 151 -11.85 10.02 -2.17
C SER A 151 -11.68 9.17 -3.45
N LYS A 152 -12.43 8.07 -3.59
CA LYS A 152 -12.28 7.06 -4.66
C LYS A 152 -10.89 6.45 -4.69
N THR A 153 -10.38 6.11 -3.51
CA THR A 153 -9.06 5.49 -3.33
C THR A 153 -9.18 4.12 -2.69
N PHE A 154 -8.27 3.22 -3.02
CA PHE A 154 -7.96 2.06 -2.21
C PHE A 154 -6.88 2.44 -1.21
N ILE A 155 -7.11 2.15 0.06
CA ILE A 155 -6.20 2.46 1.14
C ILE A 155 -5.35 1.22 1.43
N ASN A 156 -4.06 1.41 1.68
CA ASN A 156 -3.20 0.32 2.12
C ASN A 156 -3.68 -0.21 3.49
N PRO A 157 -4.24 -1.44 3.56
CA PRO A 157 -4.85 -1.90 4.81
C PRO A 157 -3.88 -1.92 5.99
N ILE A 158 -2.59 -2.16 5.74
CA ILE A 158 -1.57 -2.25 6.80
C ILE A 158 -1.46 -0.94 7.61
N ILE A 159 -1.80 0.23 7.03
CA ILE A 159 -1.75 1.49 7.79
C ILE A 159 -2.85 1.62 8.84
N LEU A 160 -3.93 0.87 8.67
CA LEU A 160 -5.11 0.90 9.54
C LEU A 160 -5.14 -0.25 10.56
N MET A 161 -4.24 -1.24 10.42
CA MET A 161 -4.20 -2.45 11.24
C MET A 161 -3.00 -2.46 12.21
N PRO A 162 -3.07 -3.19 13.34
CA PRO A 162 -1.96 -3.34 14.27
C PRO A 162 -0.69 -3.92 13.59
N ARG A 163 0.48 -3.31 13.83
CA ARG A 163 1.76 -3.69 13.22
C ARG A 163 2.63 -4.42 14.22
N ASN A 164 2.61 -5.75 14.19
CA ASN A 164 3.32 -6.56 15.18
C ASN A 164 4.56 -7.27 14.63
N ASN A 165 4.71 -7.36 13.31
CA ASN A 165 5.84 -8.06 12.69
C ASN A 165 6.92 -7.07 12.26
N LYS A 166 8.18 -7.40 12.55
CA LYS A 166 9.33 -6.63 12.06
C LYS A 166 9.64 -7.09 10.63
N PRO A 167 9.57 -6.18 9.63
CA PRO A 167 9.87 -6.54 8.25
C PRO A 167 11.35 -6.89 8.06
N PRO A 168 11.72 -7.61 7.01
CA PRO A 168 13.08 -7.73 6.54
C PRO A 168 13.69 -6.35 6.25
N ARG A 169 15.03 -6.29 6.21
CA ARG A 169 15.74 -5.03 6.02
C ARG A 169 15.54 -4.50 4.59
N LEU A 170 15.19 -3.21 4.47
CA LEU A 170 15.21 -2.49 3.20
C LEU A 170 16.63 -2.36 2.65
N THR A 171 16.78 -2.55 1.34
CA THR A 171 18.02 -2.34 0.60
C THR A 171 17.82 -1.39 -0.58
N LEU A 172 18.88 -0.68 -0.95
CA LEU A 172 18.96 0.14 -2.16
C LEU A 172 20.01 -0.45 -3.08
N GLU A 173 19.58 -1.40 -3.91
CA GLU A 173 20.44 -2.11 -4.84
C GLU A 173 20.21 -1.63 -6.29
N ASN A 174 21.29 -1.64 -7.08
CA ASN A 174 21.27 -1.37 -8.51
C ASN A 174 20.51 -0.09 -8.87
N LEU A 175 20.86 1.01 -8.18
CA LEU A 175 20.30 2.32 -8.46
C LEU A 175 20.74 2.78 -9.86
N THR A 176 19.75 3.06 -10.71
CA THR A 176 19.93 3.52 -12.09
C THR A 176 19.21 4.84 -12.31
N ILE A 177 19.76 5.62 -13.23
CA ILE A 177 19.16 6.87 -13.71
C ILE A 177 18.94 6.77 -15.21
N GLU A 178 17.76 7.14 -15.68
CA GLU A 178 17.33 7.05 -17.07
C GLU A 178 16.95 8.44 -17.60
N ASN A 179 17.47 8.81 -18.78
CA ASN A 179 17.09 10.05 -19.42
C ASN A 179 15.79 9.91 -20.25
N GLN A 180 15.27 11.02 -20.74
CA GLN A 180 14.06 11.08 -21.58
C GLN A 180 14.12 10.26 -22.88
N PHE A 181 15.31 9.79 -23.30
CA PHE A 181 15.51 8.95 -24.48
C PHE A 181 15.64 7.46 -24.13
N GLY A 182 15.39 7.06 -22.89
CA GLY A 182 15.49 5.68 -22.42
C GLY A 182 16.94 5.20 -22.19
N ARG A 183 17.93 6.09 -22.21
CA ARG A 183 19.30 5.71 -21.92
C ARG A 183 19.53 5.66 -20.41
N THR A 184 19.97 4.50 -19.93
CA THR A 184 20.17 4.22 -18.50
C THR A 184 21.65 4.27 -18.12
N TYR A 185 21.93 4.68 -16.87
CA TYR A 185 23.26 4.74 -16.27
C TYR A 185 23.19 4.22 -14.84
N ASN A 186 24.21 3.53 -14.39
CA ASN A 186 24.33 3.10 -13.00
C ASN A 186 24.84 4.25 -12.14
N LEU A 187 24.08 4.69 -11.14
CA LEU A 187 24.43 5.81 -10.27
C LEU A 187 25.72 5.59 -9.49
N SER A 188 26.05 4.35 -9.11
CA SER A 188 27.25 4.07 -8.34
C SER A 188 28.56 4.32 -9.11
N SER A 189 28.52 4.20 -10.42
CA SER A 189 29.69 4.41 -11.29
C SER A 189 29.68 5.75 -12.03
N LEU A 190 28.53 6.46 -12.02
CA LEU A 190 28.34 7.70 -12.75
C LEU A 190 29.10 8.86 -12.09
N ARG A 191 29.79 9.68 -12.89
CA ARG A 191 30.51 10.88 -12.43
C ARG A 191 29.99 12.15 -13.09
N SER A 192 29.56 12.04 -14.34
CA SER A 192 29.03 13.17 -15.09
C SER A 192 27.92 12.73 -16.05
N ILE A 193 26.97 13.62 -16.30
CA ILE A 193 25.79 13.36 -17.12
C ILE A 193 25.31 14.69 -17.72
N PRO A 194 24.67 14.73 -18.91
CA PRO A 194 24.02 15.94 -19.41
C PRO A 194 23.01 16.50 -18.41
N ALA A 195 22.86 17.81 -18.31
CA ALA A 195 21.78 18.42 -17.54
C ALA A 195 20.41 18.06 -18.17
N GLY A 196 19.37 17.87 -17.35
CA GLY A 196 18.05 17.48 -17.85
C GLY A 196 17.19 16.73 -16.86
N VAL A 197 16.07 16.21 -17.38
CA VAL A 197 15.10 15.43 -16.59
C VAL A 197 15.46 13.94 -16.65
N TYR A 198 15.38 13.30 -15.50
CA TYR A 198 15.74 11.91 -15.32
C TYR A 198 14.75 11.17 -14.43
N LYS A 199 14.57 9.87 -14.70
CA LYS A 199 13.91 8.92 -13.84
C LYS A 199 14.93 8.16 -13.01
N ILE A 200 14.67 7.93 -11.74
CA ILE A 200 15.53 7.10 -10.88
C ILE A 200 14.81 5.82 -10.54
N TYR A 201 15.48 4.70 -10.74
CA TYR A 201 14.98 3.37 -10.43
C TYR A 201 15.90 2.66 -9.45
N LYS A 202 15.30 1.76 -8.67
CA LYS A 202 16.03 0.73 -7.91
C LYS A 202 15.61 -0.66 -8.37
N LYS A 203 16.42 -1.67 -8.05
CA LYS A 203 15.99 -3.06 -8.13
C LYS A 203 14.86 -3.30 -7.12
N ARG A 204 13.79 -3.96 -7.56
CA ARG A 204 12.70 -4.37 -6.68
C ARG A 204 13.21 -5.36 -5.65
N GLN A 205 12.73 -5.21 -4.43
CA GLN A 205 12.93 -6.15 -3.34
C GLN A 205 11.60 -6.87 -3.12
N MET A 206 11.57 -8.19 -3.32
CA MET A 206 10.31 -8.96 -3.36
C MET A 206 9.81 -9.34 -1.96
N ASP A 207 10.71 -9.39 -0.97
CA ASP A 207 10.41 -9.75 0.42
C ASP A 207 10.05 -8.54 1.30
N VAL A 208 10.29 -7.33 0.81
CA VAL A 208 9.95 -6.07 1.50
C VAL A 208 9.34 -5.09 0.52
N ASN A 209 8.18 -4.56 0.86
CA ASN A 209 7.60 -3.47 0.10
C ASN A 209 8.06 -2.13 0.66
N ALA A 210 8.78 -1.36 -0.13
CA ALA A 210 9.07 0.03 0.19
C ALA A 210 7.74 0.79 0.33
N TYR A 211 7.52 1.43 1.47
CA TYR A 211 6.30 2.19 1.74
C TYR A 211 6.37 3.61 1.22
N LYS A 212 7.56 4.23 1.30
CA LYS A 212 7.79 5.60 0.87
C LYS A 212 9.16 5.72 0.21
N SER A 213 9.23 6.48 -0.88
CA SER A 213 10.47 6.95 -1.50
C SER A 213 10.51 8.47 -1.53
N GLU A 214 11.66 9.04 -1.22
CA GLU A 214 11.94 10.47 -1.22
C GLU A 214 13.26 10.71 -1.98
N VAL A 215 13.26 11.64 -2.93
CA VAL A 215 14.44 11.98 -3.71
C VAL A 215 14.73 13.47 -3.57
N PHE A 216 15.94 13.78 -3.15
CA PHE A 216 16.42 15.15 -2.98
C PHE A 216 17.54 15.44 -3.97
N VAL A 217 17.57 16.67 -4.48
CA VAL A 217 18.69 17.21 -5.23
C VAL A 217 19.16 18.47 -4.53
N ASN A 218 20.44 18.52 -4.16
CA ASN A 218 21.04 19.63 -3.40
C ASN A 218 20.27 19.97 -2.12
N GLY A 219 19.69 18.96 -1.47
CA GLY A 219 18.91 19.10 -0.24
C GLY A 219 17.45 19.53 -0.46
N ALA A 220 17.02 19.86 -1.68
CA ALA A 220 15.61 20.12 -1.98
C ALA A 220 14.88 18.80 -2.31
N GLU A 221 13.73 18.54 -1.67
CA GLU A 221 12.86 17.41 -2.02
C GLU A 221 12.24 17.68 -3.40
N LEU A 222 12.53 16.83 -4.36
CA LEU A 222 11.97 16.91 -5.71
C LEU A 222 10.87 15.88 -5.93
N GLU A 223 10.97 14.74 -5.27
CA GLU A 223 9.96 13.68 -5.39
C GLU A 223 9.69 13.04 -4.05
N LYS A 224 8.42 12.72 -3.82
CA LYS A 224 7.97 11.93 -2.70
C LYS A 224 6.79 11.08 -3.14
N ILE A 225 6.99 9.76 -3.18
CA ILE A 225 5.94 8.80 -3.53
C ILE A 225 5.62 7.97 -2.28
N THR A 226 4.33 7.86 -1.95
CA THR A 226 3.87 7.02 -0.85
C THR A 226 2.94 5.93 -1.35
N LYS A 227 3.00 4.77 -0.71
CA LYS A 227 2.09 3.64 -0.97
C LYS A 227 0.97 3.56 0.07
N GLU A 228 0.49 4.72 0.49
CA GLU A 228 -0.65 4.85 1.41
C GLU A 228 -1.98 4.54 0.73
N ALA A 229 -2.11 4.99 -0.50
CA ALA A 229 -3.34 4.82 -1.26
C ALA A 229 -3.06 4.73 -2.77
N VAL A 230 -3.94 4.01 -3.46
CA VAL A 230 -4.00 3.95 -4.92
C VAL A 230 -5.29 4.60 -5.36
N LYS A 231 -5.19 5.66 -6.18
CA LYS A 231 -6.34 6.42 -6.65
C LYS A 231 -6.86 5.86 -7.97
N CYS A 232 -8.17 5.65 -8.06
CA CYS A 232 -8.82 5.34 -9.32
C CYS A 232 -9.21 6.64 -10.05
N GLN A 233 -8.64 6.86 -11.23
CA GLN A 233 -8.96 8.00 -12.08
C GLN A 233 -9.14 7.52 -13.52
N ASN A 234 -10.35 7.76 -14.09
CA ASN A 234 -10.69 7.35 -15.45
C ASN A 234 -10.46 5.85 -15.73
N GLY A 235 -10.72 4.99 -14.74
CA GLY A 235 -10.51 3.55 -14.85
C GLY A 235 -9.06 3.08 -14.70
N THR A 236 -8.12 3.99 -14.47
CA THR A 236 -6.70 3.68 -14.22
C THR A 236 -6.38 3.88 -12.75
N PHE A 237 -5.62 2.95 -12.17
CA PHE A 237 -5.10 3.05 -10.83
C PHE A 237 -3.74 3.75 -10.82
N LEU A 238 -3.60 4.75 -9.96
CA LEU A 238 -2.45 5.65 -9.92
C LEU A 238 -1.88 5.73 -8.50
N LEU A 239 -0.57 5.68 -8.37
CA LEU A 239 0.15 6.17 -7.20
C LEU A 239 0.41 7.67 -7.37
N LEU A 240 0.35 8.41 -6.28
CA LEU A 240 0.56 9.85 -6.28
C LEU A 240 1.94 10.18 -5.72
N GLY A 241 2.64 11.06 -6.43
CA GLY A 241 3.88 11.70 -6.04
C GLY A 241 3.86 13.14 -6.55
N SER A 242 4.96 13.64 -7.09
CA SER A 242 5.00 14.90 -7.85
C SER A 242 4.09 14.85 -9.08
N GLU A 243 3.91 13.65 -9.61
CA GLU A 243 3.01 13.30 -10.71
C GLU A 243 2.09 12.15 -10.28
N ALA A 244 1.21 11.72 -11.18
CA ALA A 244 0.37 10.55 -11.01
C ALA A 244 0.95 9.39 -11.85
N TYR A 245 1.39 8.32 -11.20
CA TYR A 245 2.11 7.22 -11.82
C TYR A 245 1.18 6.02 -12.04
N ALA A 246 1.02 5.60 -13.28
CA ALA A 246 0.40 4.31 -13.60
C ALA A 246 1.37 3.15 -13.25
N SER A 247 0.84 1.93 -13.12
CA SER A 247 1.67 0.77 -12.78
C SER A 247 2.78 0.51 -13.78
N SER A 248 2.52 0.73 -15.08
CA SER A 248 3.53 0.61 -16.16
C SER A 248 4.66 1.62 -16.08
N ASP A 249 4.40 2.81 -15.54
CA ASP A 249 5.42 3.85 -15.39
C ASP A 249 6.26 3.63 -14.13
N PHE A 250 5.60 3.12 -13.09
CA PHE A 250 6.23 2.86 -11.79
C PHE A 250 7.03 1.55 -11.79
N TYR A 251 6.53 0.52 -12.46
CA TYR A 251 7.15 -0.77 -12.66
C TYR A 251 7.35 -1.01 -14.15
N PRO A 252 8.41 -0.47 -14.78
CA PRO A 252 8.63 -0.63 -16.22
C PRO A 252 8.90 -2.09 -16.62
N ASP A 253 9.39 -2.88 -15.67
CA ASP A 253 9.55 -4.34 -15.77
C ASP A 253 9.41 -5.00 -14.39
N ASP A 254 9.60 -6.31 -14.33
CA ASP A 254 9.47 -7.10 -13.10
C ASP A 254 10.59 -6.84 -12.07
N ASN A 255 11.68 -6.22 -12.48
CA ASN A 255 12.88 -6.04 -11.66
C ASN A 255 13.06 -4.61 -11.14
N LEU A 256 12.45 -3.64 -11.80
CA LEU A 256 12.64 -2.22 -11.51
C LEU A 256 11.43 -1.59 -10.83
N GLU A 257 11.73 -0.64 -9.97
CA GLU A 257 10.76 0.21 -9.27
C GLU A 257 11.21 1.65 -9.33
N LEU A 258 10.33 2.54 -9.80
CA LEU A 258 10.57 3.98 -9.86
C LEU A 258 10.67 4.55 -8.44
N LEU A 259 11.69 5.38 -8.22
CA LEU A 259 11.85 6.14 -6.98
C LEU A 259 11.44 7.61 -7.15
N GLY A 260 11.50 8.12 -8.36
CA GLY A 260 11.05 9.48 -8.68
C GLY A 260 11.61 10.04 -9.96
N HIS A 261 11.07 11.19 -10.32
CA HIS A 261 11.57 12.05 -11.40
C HIS A 261 12.40 13.19 -10.79
N ILE A 262 13.51 13.53 -11.41
CA ILE A 262 14.36 14.64 -10.98
C ILE A 262 14.78 15.51 -12.15
N LEU A 263 15.02 16.78 -11.86
CA LEU A 263 15.71 17.71 -12.75
C LEU A 263 17.14 17.92 -12.22
N LEU A 264 18.13 17.65 -13.04
CA LEU A 264 19.53 17.97 -12.77
C LEU A 264 19.90 19.26 -13.54
N PRO A 265 20.14 20.38 -12.86
CA PRO A 265 20.64 21.61 -13.48
C PRO A 265 22.11 21.45 -13.86
N HIS A 266 22.64 22.42 -14.62
CA HIS A 266 24.09 22.46 -14.86
C HIS A 266 24.86 22.71 -13.57
N GLY A 267 25.93 21.96 -13.37
CA GLY A 267 26.84 22.12 -12.21
C GLY A 267 27.08 20.84 -11.46
N SER A 268 27.49 20.96 -10.20
CA SER A 268 27.70 19.82 -9.32
C SER A 268 26.44 19.58 -8.48
N ASP A 269 25.82 18.43 -8.63
CA ASP A 269 24.60 18.08 -7.94
C ASP A 269 24.82 16.91 -6.98
N THR A 270 24.20 16.99 -5.80
CA THR A 270 24.11 15.89 -4.85
C THR A 270 22.71 15.33 -4.86
N ILE A 271 22.58 14.04 -5.23
CA ILE A 271 21.32 13.30 -5.19
C ILE A 271 21.29 12.48 -3.91
N THR A 272 20.27 12.68 -3.07
CA THR A 272 20.00 11.85 -1.90
C THR A 272 18.72 11.08 -2.13
N ILE A 273 18.77 9.76 -1.98
CA ILE A 273 17.64 8.86 -2.13
C ILE A 273 17.35 8.24 -0.76
N VAL A 274 16.12 8.36 -0.28
CA VAL A 274 15.68 7.76 0.97
C VAL A 274 14.47 6.88 0.67
N VAL A 275 14.55 5.61 1.06
CA VAL A 275 13.42 4.68 0.99
C VAL A 275 13.10 4.22 2.40
N SER A 276 11.82 4.22 2.75
CA SER A 276 11.34 3.81 4.07
C SER A 276 10.34 2.67 3.95
N ASP A 277 10.35 1.75 4.92
CA ASP A 277 9.24 0.82 5.11
C ASP A 277 8.11 1.46 5.95
N ILE A 278 7.05 0.69 6.19
CA ILE A 278 5.89 1.16 6.96
C ILE A 278 6.20 1.36 8.46
N PHE A 279 7.33 0.85 8.96
CA PHE A 279 7.81 1.04 10.33
C PHE A 279 8.81 2.20 10.44
N GLU A 280 8.97 2.98 9.34
CA GLU A 280 9.91 4.09 9.21
C GLU A 280 11.41 3.67 9.28
N ASN A 281 11.74 2.38 9.13
CA ASN A 281 13.12 1.99 8.88
C ASN A 281 13.54 2.52 7.53
N LYS A 282 14.75 3.11 7.46
CA LYS A 282 15.23 3.81 6.27
C LYS A 282 16.46 3.15 5.68
N ALA A 283 16.52 3.14 4.34
CA ALA A 283 17.73 2.95 3.57
C ALA A 283 18.03 4.25 2.81
N THR A 284 19.28 4.71 2.86
CA THR A 284 19.69 5.97 2.25
C THR A 284 20.91 5.77 1.36
N ALA A 285 20.92 6.41 0.20
CA ALA A 285 22.06 6.48 -0.71
C ALA A 285 22.31 7.92 -1.16
N ASN A 286 23.59 8.29 -1.29
CA ASN A 286 24.02 9.61 -1.70
C ASN A 286 24.97 9.51 -2.90
N PHE A 287 24.77 10.37 -3.91
CA PHE A 287 25.59 10.44 -5.12
C PHE A 287 25.91 11.90 -5.43
N THR A 288 27.15 12.14 -5.85
CA THR A 288 27.56 13.46 -6.36
C THR A 288 27.91 13.32 -7.83
N LEU A 289 27.28 14.12 -8.67
CA LEU A 289 27.43 14.12 -10.13
C LEU A 289 27.77 15.52 -10.62
N SER A 290 28.45 15.58 -11.78
CA SER A 290 28.60 16.83 -12.54
C SER A 290 27.60 16.81 -13.73
N ALA A 291 26.63 17.73 -13.73
CA ALA A 291 25.70 17.91 -14.85
C ALA A 291 26.21 18.97 -15.80
N PHE A 292 26.32 18.70 -17.14
CA PHE A 292 26.89 19.56 -18.15
C PHE A 292 25.96 19.82 -19.35
#